data_626055b57530ddaffb4ca0e4aca929b2
#
_entry.id   626055b57530ddaffb4ca0e4aca929b2
#
_cell.length_a   1.000
_cell.length_b   1.000
_cell.length_c   1.000
_cell.angle_alpha   90.00
_cell.angle_beta   90.00
_cell.angle_gamma   90.00
#
_symmetry.space_group_name_H-M   'P 1'
#
loop_
_entity.id
_entity.type
_entity.pdbx_description
1 polymer ?
#
loop_
_entity_poly.entity_id
_entity_poly.type
_entity_poly.pdbx_seq_one_letter_code
_entity_poly.pdbx_strand_id
1 'polypeptide(L)'
;KLPPIYIDKANQLLLTLSPRDFSFIAEEKLSRIFATLAKYRLRLNLMQNSAITFSFCIDHNETIFESFINELHDEYEVLYNKNVRLLTIRHYTDDIIHQLTCNKNVLVEQRSRLTARFVVTNDTPESEN
;
A
#
# COMPACT_ATOMS: atom_id res chain seq x y z
N LYS A 1 -30.29 2.07 -6.65
CA LYS A 1 -28.91 2.56 -6.69
C LYS A 1 -28.44 2.88 -5.30
N LEU A 2 -27.33 2.31 -4.92
CA LEU A 2 -26.82 2.47 -3.56
C LEU A 2 -25.91 3.70 -3.47
N PRO A 3 -25.96 4.42 -2.36
CA PRO A 3 -25.08 5.57 -2.19
C PRO A 3 -23.64 5.10 -1.98
N PRO A 4 -22.67 5.97 -2.25
CA PRO A 4 -21.28 5.63 -1.94
C PRO A 4 -21.06 5.55 -0.43
N ILE A 5 -20.23 4.61 -0.06
CA ILE A 5 -19.81 4.42 1.33
C ILE A 5 -18.29 4.40 1.30
N TYR A 6 -17.66 5.13 2.22
CA TYR A 6 -16.22 5.05 2.22
C TYR A 6 -15.66 4.89 3.62
N ILE A 7 -14.47 4.30 3.67
CA ILE A 7 -13.71 4.07 4.88
C ILE A 7 -12.35 4.71 4.67
N ASP A 8 -11.89 5.44 5.68
CA ASP A 8 -10.63 6.16 5.64
C ASP A 8 -9.76 5.62 6.77
N LYS A 9 -8.71 4.88 6.40
CA LYS A 9 -7.85 4.24 7.37
C LYS A 9 -6.54 5.01 7.44
N ALA A 10 -6.29 5.64 8.55
CA ALA A 10 -5.10 6.48 8.73
C ALA A 10 -3.92 5.66 9.23
N ASN A 11 -2.78 6.32 9.31
CA ASN A 11 -1.57 5.77 9.92
C ASN A 11 -1.14 4.48 9.23
N GLN A 12 -1.11 4.52 7.92
CA GLN A 12 -0.72 3.38 7.13
C GLN A 12 0.72 3.52 6.66
N LEU A 13 1.32 2.39 6.36
CA LEU A 13 2.66 2.32 5.78
C LEU A 13 2.54 1.66 4.43
N LEU A 14 3.02 2.35 3.40
CA LEU A 14 3.06 1.80 2.05
C LEU A 14 4.48 1.40 1.74
N LEU A 15 4.68 0.16 1.30
CA LEU A 15 5.99 -0.32 0.90
C LEU A 15 5.94 -0.82 -0.53
N THR A 16 7.04 -0.63 -1.22
CA THR A 16 7.23 -1.20 -2.55
C THR A 16 8.56 -1.92 -2.56
N LEU A 17 8.51 -3.20 -2.89
CA LEU A 17 9.67 -4.08 -2.88
C LEU A 17 10.06 -4.43 -4.32
N SER A 18 11.36 -4.32 -4.61
CA SER A 18 11.91 -4.72 -5.90
C SER A 18 13.08 -5.65 -5.61
N PRO A 19 13.11 -6.85 -6.22
CA PRO A 19 14.22 -7.76 -5.96
C PRO A 19 15.56 -7.15 -6.40
N ARG A 20 16.57 -7.29 -5.57
CA ARG A 20 17.88 -6.70 -5.87
C ARG A 20 18.56 -7.38 -7.03
N ASP A 21 18.24 -8.64 -7.28
CA ASP A 21 18.84 -9.40 -8.36
C ASP A 21 18.06 -9.29 -9.67
N PHE A 22 17.08 -8.39 -9.72
CA PHE A 22 16.24 -8.13 -10.89
C PHE A 22 15.44 -9.32 -11.34
N SER A 23 15.24 -10.30 -10.45
CA SER A 23 14.38 -11.43 -10.76
C SER A 23 12.93 -11.01 -10.70
N PHE A 24 12.06 -11.89 -11.18
CA PHE A 24 10.62 -11.63 -11.11
C PHE A 24 10.09 -11.99 -9.73
N ILE A 25 9.01 -11.33 -9.35
CA ILE A 25 8.29 -11.66 -8.13
C ILE A 25 7.21 -12.66 -8.50
N ALA A 26 7.46 -13.91 -8.15
CA ALA A 26 6.56 -15.00 -8.43
C ALA A 26 6.25 -15.72 -7.12
N GLU A 27 5.64 -16.88 -7.22
CA GLU A 27 5.06 -17.55 -6.06
C GLU A 27 6.04 -17.73 -4.91
N GLU A 28 7.26 -18.11 -5.22
CA GLU A 28 8.24 -18.39 -4.18
C GLU A 28 8.58 -17.14 -3.39
N LYS A 29 8.83 -16.03 -4.10
CA LYS A 29 9.15 -14.79 -3.42
C LYS A 29 7.95 -14.26 -2.65
N LEU A 30 6.76 -14.35 -3.22
CA LEU A 30 5.55 -13.93 -2.51
C LEU A 30 5.35 -14.75 -1.24
N SER A 31 5.61 -16.05 -1.31
CA SER A 31 5.49 -16.90 -0.14
C SER A 31 6.41 -16.43 0.98
N ARG A 32 7.64 -16.07 0.64
CA ARG A 32 8.58 -15.60 1.65
C ARG A 32 8.20 -14.24 2.20
N ILE A 33 7.68 -13.35 1.35
CA ILE A 33 7.20 -12.04 1.82
C ILE A 33 6.04 -12.25 2.79
N PHE A 34 5.09 -13.12 2.43
CA PHE A 34 3.96 -13.37 3.32
C PHE A 34 4.40 -14.03 4.62
N ALA A 35 5.42 -14.89 4.58
CA ALA A 35 5.94 -15.48 5.80
C ALA A 35 6.54 -14.41 6.71
N THR A 36 7.25 -13.45 6.13
CA THR A 36 7.80 -12.36 6.92
C THR A 36 6.71 -11.50 7.54
N LEU A 37 5.66 -11.21 6.77
CA LEU A 37 4.54 -10.46 7.32
C LEU A 37 3.90 -11.21 8.48
N ALA A 38 3.72 -12.51 8.34
CA ALA A 38 3.12 -13.32 9.41
C ALA A 38 4.01 -13.35 10.63
N LYS A 39 5.32 -13.42 10.44
CA LYS A 39 6.27 -13.43 11.54
C LYS A 39 6.12 -12.18 12.42
N TYR A 40 5.91 -11.04 11.79
CA TYR A 40 5.75 -9.78 12.52
C TYR A 40 4.29 -9.47 12.84
N ARG A 41 3.39 -10.42 12.54
CA ARG A 41 1.96 -10.28 12.82
C ARG A 41 1.34 -9.08 12.13
N LEU A 42 1.79 -8.83 10.92
CA LEU A 42 1.29 -7.73 10.12
C LEU A 42 0.22 -8.24 9.17
N ARG A 43 -0.82 -7.44 9.00
CA ARG A 43 -1.92 -7.77 8.12
C ARG A 43 -1.91 -6.83 6.95
N LEU A 44 -2.05 -7.39 5.75
CA LEU A 44 -2.15 -6.58 4.56
C LEU A 44 -3.52 -5.94 4.47
N ASN A 45 -3.54 -4.64 4.27
CA ASN A 45 -4.78 -3.93 4.00
C ASN A 45 -5.01 -3.75 2.51
N LEU A 46 -3.93 -3.77 1.74
CA LEU A 46 -3.98 -3.65 0.29
C LEU A 46 -2.69 -4.21 -0.26
N MET A 47 -2.77 -4.86 -1.42
CA MET A 47 -1.56 -5.28 -2.10
C MET A 47 -1.74 -5.13 -3.59
N GLN A 48 -0.62 -4.93 -4.28
CA GLN A 48 -0.61 -4.79 -5.72
C GLN A 48 0.69 -5.40 -6.23
N ASN A 49 0.57 -6.38 -7.09
CA ASN A 49 1.70 -7.15 -7.57
C ASN A 49 1.91 -6.89 -9.05
N SER A 50 3.16 -6.69 -9.44
CA SER A 50 3.55 -6.71 -10.83
C SER A 50 4.66 -7.74 -10.97
N ALA A 51 5.15 -7.93 -12.21
CA ALA A 51 6.19 -8.92 -12.41
C ALA A 51 7.47 -8.57 -11.65
N ILE A 52 7.75 -7.30 -11.46
CA ILE A 52 9.04 -6.85 -10.94
C ILE A 52 8.93 -6.09 -9.63
N THR A 53 7.73 -5.83 -9.14
CA THR A 53 7.57 -5.13 -7.86
C THR A 53 6.39 -5.71 -7.10
N PHE A 54 6.40 -5.53 -5.79
CA PHE A 54 5.29 -5.87 -4.92
C PHE A 54 5.06 -4.70 -4.00
N SER A 55 3.89 -4.10 -4.09
CA SER A 55 3.51 -2.99 -3.23
C SER A 55 2.43 -3.44 -2.27
N PHE A 56 2.53 -2.98 -1.03
CA PHE A 56 1.50 -3.34 -0.06
C PHE A 56 1.39 -2.27 1.01
N CYS A 57 0.23 -2.27 1.64
CA CYS A 57 -0.13 -1.27 2.65
C CYS A 57 -0.52 -2.01 3.91
N ILE A 58 0.05 -1.59 5.04
CA ILE A 58 -0.20 -2.21 6.34
C ILE A 58 -0.41 -1.12 7.38
N ASP A 59 -1.00 -1.50 8.51
CA ASP A 59 -1.01 -0.62 9.67
C ASP A 59 0.42 -0.38 10.12
N HIS A 60 0.76 0.88 10.36
CA HIS A 60 2.12 1.18 10.80
C HIS A 60 2.30 0.80 12.25
N ASN A 61 3.43 0.15 12.53
CA ASN A 61 3.80 -0.23 13.89
C ASN A 61 5.25 0.17 14.10
N GLU A 62 5.43 1.25 14.83
CA GLU A 62 6.77 1.82 14.99
C GLU A 62 7.70 0.86 15.72
N THR A 63 7.17 0.07 16.63
CA THR A 63 7.98 -0.83 17.43
C THR A 63 8.75 -1.84 16.59
N ILE A 64 8.12 -2.36 15.53
CA ILE A 64 8.74 -3.40 14.72
C ILE A 64 9.26 -2.87 13.39
N PHE A 65 9.10 -1.57 13.13
CA PHE A 65 9.36 -1.03 11.79
C PHE A 65 10.79 -1.31 11.33
N GLU A 66 11.77 -0.99 12.17
CA GLU A 66 13.15 -1.13 11.75
C GLU A 66 13.55 -2.57 11.53
N SER A 67 13.14 -3.46 12.42
CA SER A 67 13.46 -4.88 12.25
C SER A 67 12.84 -5.43 10.98
N PHE A 68 11.59 -5.06 10.73
CA PHE A 68 10.88 -5.52 9.56
C PHE A 68 11.55 -5.03 8.28
N ILE A 69 11.87 -3.74 8.22
CA ILE A 69 12.51 -3.17 7.04
C ILE A 69 13.89 -3.80 6.82
N ASN A 70 14.66 -3.97 7.89
CA ASN A 70 15.99 -4.56 7.75
C ASN A 70 15.94 -5.97 7.21
N GLU A 71 14.94 -6.72 7.62
CA GLU A 71 14.79 -8.08 7.10
C GLU A 71 14.47 -8.08 5.61
N LEU A 72 13.63 -7.15 5.18
CA LEU A 72 13.30 -7.05 3.76
C LEU A 72 14.47 -6.56 2.92
N HIS A 73 15.33 -5.74 3.50
CA HIS A 73 16.48 -5.18 2.78
C HIS A 73 17.44 -6.24 2.28
N ASP A 74 17.45 -7.41 2.88
CA ASP A 74 18.39 -8.46 2.46
C ASP A 74 18.18 -8.84 1.00
N GLU A 75 16.93 -8.92 0.56
CA GLU A 75 16.63 -9.38 -0.79
C GLU A 75 16.03 -8.31 -1.68
N TYR A 76 15.56 -7.22 -1.09
CA TYR A 76 14.77 -6.25 -1.84
C TYR A 76 15.30 -4.85 -1.65
N GLU A 77 15.14 -4.07 -2.69
CA GLU A 77 15.19 -2.63 -2.55
C GLU A 77 13.84 -2.20 -2.02
N VAL A 78 13.83 -1.44 -0.93
CA VAL A 78 12.60 -1.11 -0.22
C VAL A 78 12.37 0.39 -0.31
N LEU A 79 11.25 0.76 -0.88
CA LEU A 79 10.76 2.13 -0.85
C LEU A 79 9.54 2.16 0.06
N TYR A 80 9.41 3.22 0.86
CA TYR A 80 8.26 3.27 1.74
C TYR A 80 7.79 4.70 1.95
N ASN A 81 6.52 4.80 2.30
CA ASN A 81 5.90 6.07 2.70
C ASN A 81 5.17 5.84 3.99
N LYS A 82 5.56 6.58 5.02
CA LYS A 82 4.86 6.53 6.30
C LYS A 82 3.69 7.49 6.31
N ASN A 83 2.77 7.24 7.20
CA ASN A 83 1.68 8.19 7.49
C ASN A 83 0.82 8.45 6.27
N VAL A 84 0.54 7.41 5.51
CA VAL A 84 -0.37 7.52 4.38
C VAL A 84 -1.75 7.05 4.84
N ARG A 85 -2.74 7.27 4.00
CA ARG A 85 -4.12 6.89 4.29
C ARG A 85 -4.61 5.97 3.19
N LEU A 86 -5.41 5.00 3.60
CA LEU A 86 -6.04 4.08 2.66
C LEU A 86 -7.52 4.41 2.61
N LEU A 87 -7.98 4.83 1.43
CA LEU A 87 -9.38 5.13 1.20
C LEU A 87 -10.01 3.97 0.44
N THR A 88 -11.11 3.46 0.95
CA THR A 88 -11.88 2.42 0.27
C THR A 88 -13.28 2.96 0.05
N ILE A 89 -13.71 3.00 -1.21
CA ILE A 89 -14.99 3.58 -1.59
C ILE A 89 -15.81 2.50 -2.29
N ARG A 90 -16.94 2.15 -1.70
CA ARG A 90 -17.87 1.20 -2.33
C ARG A 90 -18.95 1.98 -3.05
N HIS A 91 -19.38 1.42 -4.18
CA HIS A 91 -20.40 2.05 -5.04
C HIS A 91 -19.94 3.44 -5.47
N TYR A 92 -18.68 3.51 -5.89
CA TYR A 92 -18.07 4.79 -6.19
C TYR A 92 -18.66 5.43 -7.44
N THR A 93 -18.54 6.75 -7.50
CA THR A 93 -18.76 7.53 -8.69
C THR A 93 -17.53 8.38 -8.92
N ASP A 94 -17.38 8.88 -10.14
CA ASP A 94 -16.26 9.76 -10.42
C ASP A 94 -16.31 11.00 -9.54
N ASP A 95 -17.50 11.51 -9.25
CA ASP A 95 -17.64 12.69 -8.42
C ASP A 95 -17.08 12.45 -7.01
N ILE A 96 -17.45 11.33 -6.39
CA ILE A 96 -17.01 11.08 -5.03
C ILE A 96 -15.50 10.81 -5.00
N ILE A 97 -14.97 10.15 -6.02
CA ILE A 97 -13.54 9.95 -6.09
C ILE A 97 -12.83 11.30 -6.16
N HIS A 98 -13.32 12.18 -7.02
CA HIS A 98 -12.70 13.49 -7.15
C HIS A 98 -12.76 14.26 -5.83
N GLN A 99 -13.91 14.25 -5.16
CA GLN A 99 -14.03 14.93 -3.88
C GLN A 99 -13.03 14.44 -2.85
N LEU A 100 -12.81 13.13 -2.81
CA LEU A 100 -11.98 12.55 -1.76
C LEU A 100 -10.50 12.60 -2.07
N THR A 101 -10.11 12.79 -3.33
CA THR A 101 -8.69 12.72 -3.71
C THR A 101 -8.15 14.01 -4.29
N CYS A 102 -8.97 15.04 -4.48
CA CYS A 102 -8.55 16.20 -5.29
C CYS A 102 -7.41 16.99 -4.66
N ASN A 103 -7.28 16.97 -3.34
CA ASN A 103 -6.20 17.69 -2.67
C ASN A 103 -5.12 16.76 -2.15
N LYS A 104 -5.05 15.55 -2.69
CA LYS A 104 -4.15 14.55 -2.15
C LYS A 104 -3.28 14.00 -3.26
N ASN A 105 -2.13 13.49 -2.87
CA ASN A 105 -1.24 12.82 -3.79
C ASN A 105 -1.56 11.33 -3.75
N VAL A 106 -2.03 10.79 -4.87
CA VAL A 106 -2.43 9.39 -4.96
C VAL A 106 -1.22 8.56 -5.32
N LEU A 107 -0.86 7.65 -4.43
CA LEU A 107 0.30 6.79 -4.62
C LEU A 107 -0.06 5.45 -5.25
N VAL A 108 -1.23 4.92 -4.92
CA VAL A 108 -1.72 3.65 -5.45
C VAL A 108 -3.20 3.80 -5.70
N GLU A 109 -3.65 3.22 -6.80
CA GLU A 109 -5.06 3.22 -7.14
C GLU A 109 -5.45 1.83 -7.62
N GLN A 110 -6.54 1.30 -7.10
CA GLN A 110 -7.11 0.03 -7.54
C GLN A 110 -8.60 0.21 -7.73
N ARG A 111 -9.12 -0.30 -8.83
CA ARG A 111 -10.55 -0.25 -9.08
C ARG A 111 -11.05 -1.62 -9.45
N SER A 112 -12.19 -1.98 -8.89
CA SER A 112 -12.95 -3.11 -9.34
C SER A 112 -14.30 -2.59 -9.76
N ARG A 113 -15.24 -3.52 -9.99
CA ARG A 113 -16.53 -3.10 -10.50
C ARG A 113 -17.27 -2.16 -9.55
N LEU A 114 -17.19 -2.45 -8.24
CA LEU A 114 -17.98 -1.71 -7.26
C LEU A 114 -17.14 -0.98 -6.23
N THR A 115 -15.84 -1.20 -6.21
CA THR A 115 -14.99 -0.67 -5.15
C THR A 115 -13.75 -0.03 -5.73
N ALA A 116 -13.42 1.16 -5.24
CA ALA A 116 -12.18 1.85 -5.59
C ALA A 116 -11.38 2.04 -4.32
N ARG A 117 -10.06 1.86 -4.43
CA ARG A 117 -9.15 2.02 -3.30
C ARG A 117 -8.00 2.90 -3.70
N PHE A 118 -7.61 3.77 -2.77
CA PHE A 118 -6.53 4.72 -3.01
C PHE A 118 -5.64 4.78 -1.79
N VAL A 119 -4.33 4.75 -2.02
CA VAL A 119 -3.38 5.09 -0.97
C VAL A 119 -2.91 6.50 -1.28
N VAL A 120 -3.11 7.40 -0.32
CA VAL A 120 -2.89 8.82 -0.56
C VAL A 120 -2.06 9.41 0.57
N THR A 121 -1.33 10.46 0.22
CA THR A 121 -0.74 11.32 1.24
C THR A 121 -1.69 12.45 1.53
N ASN A 122 -1.49 13.08 2.66
CA ASN A 122 -2.48 14.02 3.14
C ASN A 122 -2.48 15.35 2.47
N ASP A 123 -1.43 15.74 1.83
CA ASP A 123 -1.36 17.10 1.35
C ASP A 123 -0.58 17.14 0.08
N THR A 124 -0.16 18.35 -0.25
CA THR A 124 0.58 18.53 -1.48
C THR A 124 1.75 17.59 -1.52
N PRO A 125 2.06 17.06 -2.67
CA PRO A 125 3.21 16.18 -2.82
C PRO A 125 4.47 16.86 -2.34
N GLU A 126 5.21 16.16 -1.49
CA GLU A 126 6.51 16.60 -1.04
C GLU A 126 7.53 15.80 -1.75
N SER A 127 8.60 16.36 -1.85
CA SER A 127 9.64 15.60 -2.42
C SER A 127 10.02 14.48 -1.49
N GLU A 128 10.10 14.04 -1.02
CA GLU A 128 10.53 13.19 -0.41
C GLU A 128 10.62 12.46 0.09
N ASN A 129 10.74 12.12 0.16
CA ASN A 129 10.99 11.37 0.58
C ASN A 129 11.09 10.72 0.93
#